data_18b4c0f063aca50f76750df8a3e01b31
#
_entry.id   18b4c0f063aca50f76750df8a3e01b31
#
_cell.length_a   1.000
_cell.length_b   1.000
_cell.length_c   1.000
_cell.angle_alpha   90.00
_cell.angle_beta   90.00
_cell.angle_gamma   90.00
#
_symmetry.space_group_name_H-M   'P 1'
#
loop_
_entity.id
_entity.type
_entity.pdbx_description
1 polymer ?
#
loop_
_entity_poly.entity_id
_entity_poly.type
_entity_poly.pdbx_seq_one_letter_code
_entity_poly.pdbx_strand_id
1 'polypeptide(L)'
;STPQQVLEHRESTARQYALADRAIALGWPAAAVQVIDEDQGQSGSSAATRNGFQRLLSEISFDRVGLILGLEMSRLARSCKDWHALLELCAIYRTLLADADGLYDPSQYNDRLLLGLKGTMSEAELHILKSRLQQGMWNKAQRGEVLNHAPLGYVRTQSGDFVIDPDAQVQAVVRS
;
A
#
# COMPACT_ATOMS: atom_id res chain seq x y z
N SER A 1 -12.19 12.94 6.74
CA SER A 1 -12.59 11.54 6.47
C SER A 1 -14.10 11.44 6.55
N THR A 2 -14.77 10.94 5.53
CA THR A 2 -16.22 10.73 5.57
C THR A 2 -16.54 9.51 6.47
N PRO A 3 -17.72 9.45 7.12
CA PRO A 3 -18.12 8.30 7.93
C PRO A 3 -17.98 6.95 7.20
N GLN A 4 -18.19 6.95 5.89
CA GLN A 4 -18.08 5.78 5.03
C GLN A 4 -16.62 5.31 4.90
N GLN A 5 -15.67 6.24 4.74
CA GLN A 5 -14.23 5.92 4.72
C GLN A 5 -13.73 5.34 6.06
N VAL A 6 -14.28 5.81 7.17
CA VAL A 6 -13.93 5.30 8.50
C VAL A 6 -14.46 3.87 8.68
N LEU A 7 -15.66 3.58 8.19
CA LEU A 7 -16.25 2.23 8.25
C LEU A 7 -15.45 1.24 7.37
N GLU A 8 -15.15 1.60 6.13
CA GLU A 8 -14.35 0.77 5.21
C GLU A 8 -12.95 0.48 5.76
N HIS A 9 -12.33 1.46 6.44
CA HIS A 9 -11.04 1.28 7.11
C HIS A 9 -11.13 0.28 8.27
N ARG A 10 -12.19 0.34 9.07
CA ARG A 10 -12.41 -0.59 10.19
C ARG A 10 -12.67 -2.01 9.71
N GLU A 11 -13.47 -2.20 8.66
CA GLU A 11 -13.71 -3.51 8.07
C GLU A 11 -12.45 -4.12 7.43
N SER A 12 -11.63 -3.31 6.78
CA SER A 12 -10.35 -3.74 6.23
C SER A 12 -9.39 -4.19 7.33
N THR A 13 -9.31 -3.44 8.43
CA THR A 13 -8.47 -3.77 9.58
C THR A 13 -8.96 -5.05 10.26
N ALA A 14 -10.27 -5.20 10.47
CA ALA A 14 -10.83 -6.41 11.06
C ALA A 14 -10.54 -7.66 10.21
N ARG A 15 -10.63 -7.54 8.88
CA ARG A 15 -10.28 -8.63 7.96
C ARG A 15 -8.80 -9.01 8.02
N GLN A 16 -7.90 -8.04 8.22
CA GLN A 16 -6.47 -8.32 8.39
C GLN A 16 -6.19 -9.08 9.69
N TYR A 17 -6.82 -8.69 10.80
CA TYR A 17 -6.66 -9.42 12.06
C TYR A 17 -7.29 -10.81 12.05
N ALA A 18 -8.35 -11.05 11.26
CA ALA A 18 -8.92 -12.38 11.06
C ALA A 18 -7.95 -13.36 10.36
N LEU A 19 -6.86 -12.87 9.73
CA LEU A 19 -5.81 -13.75 9.20
C LEU A 19 -5.04 -14.47 10.31
N ALA A 20 -4.95 -13.91 11.52
CA ALA A 20 -4.35 -14.59 12.66
C ALA A 20 -5.14 -15.84 13.05
N ASP A 21 -6.47 -15.74 13.07
CA ASP A 21 -7.35 -16.89 13.33
C ASP A 21 -7.21 -17.95 12.24
N ARG A 22 -7.04 -17.53 10.99
CA ARG A 22 -6.79 -18.44 9.86
C ARG A 22 -5.46 -19.19 10.01
N ALA A 23 -4.40 -18.52 10.49
CA ALA A 23 -3.12 -19.18 10.76
C ALA A 23 -3.31 -20.31 11.80
N ILE A 24 -4.05 -20.04 12.87
CA ILE A 24 -4.35 -21.02 13.92
C ILE A 24 -5.17 -22.18 13.35
N ALA A 25 -6.17 -21.88 12.52
CA ALA A 25 -6.99 -22.90 11.84
C ALA A 25 -6.17 -23.80 10.89
N LEU A 26 -5.08 -23.27 10.32
CA LEU A 26 -4.12 -24.02 9.50
C LEU A 26 -3.12 -24.86 10.35
N GLY A 27 -3.24 -24.82 11.69
CA GLY A 27 -2.42 -25.64 12.60
C GLY A 27 -1.23 -24.91 13.21
N TRP A 28 -1.05 -23.61 12.99
CA TRP A 28 0.03 -22.85 13.60
C TRP A 28 -0.29 -22.51 15.05
N PRO A 29 0.67 -22.64 16.01
CA PRO A 29 0.44 -22.25 17.39
C PRO A 29 0.20 -20.73 17.48
N ALA A 30 -0.76 -20.29 18.28
CA ALA A 30 -1.05 -18.86 18.47
C ALA A 30 0.20 -18.04 18.86
N ALA A 31 1.09 -18.61 19.66
CA ALA A 31 2.35 -17.97 20.07
C ALA A 31 3.35 -17.77 18.92
N ALA A 32 3.20 -18.50 17.79
CA ALA A 32 4.05 -18.35 16.61
C ALA A 32 3.46 -17.37 15.58
N VAL A 33 2.23 -16.88 15.80
CA VAL A 33 1.59 -15.93 14.90
C VAL A 33 2.04 -14.51 15.23
N GLN A 34 2.66 -13.83 14.28
CA GLN A 34 3.07 -12.43 14.40
C GLN A 34 2.30 -11.59 13.38
N VAL A 35 1.71 -10.49 13.85
CA VAL A 35 1.04 -9.50 13.01
C VAL A 35 2.02 -8.38 12.70
N ILE A 36 2.22 -8.08 11.43
CA ILE A 36 3.05 -6.97 10.94
C ILE A 36 2.11 -5.94 10.33
N ASP A 37 1.86 -4.84 11.04
CA ASP A 37 0.95 -3.76 10.65
C ASP A 37 1.60 -2.37 10.67
N GLU A 38 2.92 -2.31 10.83
CA GLU A 38 3.73 -1.09 10.97
C GLU A 38 3.64 -0.18 9.73
N ASP A 39 3.30 -0.73 8.56
CA ASP A 39 3.20 0.01 7.30
C ASP A 39 1.77 0.51 7.01
N GLN A 40 0.81 0.31 7.92
CA GLN A 40 -0.58 0.74 7.75
C GLN A 40 -0.72 2.27 7.80
N GLY A 41 -1.49 2.83 6.88
CA GLY A 41 -1.81 4.26 6.85
C GLY A 41 -0.70 5.16 6.32
N GLN A 42 0.45 4.63 5.94
CA GLN A 42 1.51 5.43 5.33
C GLN A 42 1.22 5.70 3.85
N SER A 43 1.00 6.97 3.51
CA SER A 43 0.80 7.39 2.12
C SER A 43 2.08 7.13 1.30
N GLY A 44 1.92 6.71 0.04
CA GLY A 44 3.03 6.37 -0.86
C GLY A 44 3.99 7.51 -1.22
N SER A 45 3.82 8.70 -0.65
CA SER A 45 4.65 9.89 -0.92
C SER A 45 5.81 10.10 0.05
N SER A 46 5.84 9.41 1.19
CA SER A 46 6.97 9.50 2.09
C SER A 46 7.97 8.38 1.79
N ALA A 47 9.25 8.74 1.60
CA ALA A 47 10.39 7.82 1.61
C ALA A 47 10.62 7.17 3.00
N ALA A 48 9.57 7.14 3.82
CA ALA A 48 9.59 6.52 5.14
C ALA A 48 9.92 5.03 4.98
N THR A 49 10.90 4.61 5.70
CA THR A 49 11.41 3.25 5.83
C THR A 49 10.23 2.30 6.04
N ARG A 50 10.07 1.34 5.11
CA ARG A 50 9.06 0.28 5.19
C ARG A 50 9.49 -0.75 6.23
N ASN A 51 9.40 -0.37 7.50
CA ASN A 51 9.93 -1.17 8.61
C ASN A 51 9.29 -2.55 8.67
N GLY A 52 7.97 -2.65 8.42
CA GLY A 52 7.25 -3.92 8.42
C GLY A 52 7.70 -4.86 7.29
N PHE A 53 7.83 -4.37 6.06
CA PHE A 53 8.32 -5.18 4.94
C PHE A 53 9.78 -5.59 5.11
N GLN A 54 10.65 -4.69 5.56
CA GLN A 54 12.06 -5.00 5.82
C GLN A 54 12.21 -6.01 6.95
N ARG A 55 11.41 -5.87 8.01
CA ARG A 55 11.36 -6.84 9.10
C ARG A 55 10.93 -8.21 8.59
N LEU A 56 9.89 -8.29 7.74
CA LEU A 56 9.45 -9.54 7.13
C LEU A 56 10.58 -10.20 6.35
N LEU A 57 11.29 -9.47 5.47
CA LEU A 57 12.43 -10.01 4.70
C LEU A 57 13.54 -10.53 5.62
N SER A 58 13.83 -9.81 6.71
CA SER A 58 14.82 -10.23 7.69
C SER A 58 14.42 -11.52 8.40
N GLU A 59 13.17 -11.63 8.86
CA GLU A 59 12.70 -12.85 9.54
C GLU A 59 12.71 -14.07 8.61
N ILE A 60 12.38 -13.89 7.32
CA ILE A 60 12.49 -14.95 6.30
C ILE A 60 13.97 -15.36 6.14
N SER A 61 14.88 -14.39 6.02
CA SER A 61 16.30 -14.64 5.83
C SER A 61 16.96 -15.36 7.02
N PHE A 62 16.35 -15.26 8.20
CA PHE A 62 16.76 -16.02 9.39
C PHE A 62 16.08 -17.39 9.51
N ASP A 63 15.33 -17.82 8.48
CA ASP A 63 14.58 -19.11 8.48
C ASP A 63 13.57 -19.22 9.63
N ARG A 64 12.91 -18.09 9.97
CA ARG A 64 11.96 -18.05 11.09
C ARG A 64 10.50 -17.99 10.64
N VAL A 65 10.25 -17.94 9.33
CA VAL A 65 8.91 -17.77 8.75
C VAL A 65 8.56 -18.97 7.89
N GLY A 66 7.61 -19.77 8.34
CA GLY A 66 7.11 -20.90 7.55
C GLY A 66 5.91 -20.54 6.66
N LEU A 67 5.11 -19.54 7.05
CA LEU A 67 3.92 -19.12 6.31
C LEU A 67 3.71 -17.61 6.42
N ILE A 68 3.40 -16.96 5.30
CA ILE A 68 2.97 -15.57 5.22
C ILE A 68 1.51 -15.55 4.79
N LEU A 69 0.67 -14.86 5.59
CA LEU A 69 -0.74 -14.65 5.30
C LEU A 69 -1.00 -13.18 4.95
N GLY A 70 -1.74 -12.96 3.88
CA GLY A 70 -2.20 -11.63 3.48
C GLY A 70 -3.61 -11.69 2.90
N LEU A 71 -4.32 -10.57 2.86
CA LEU A 71 -5.61 -10.49 2.18
C LEU A 71 -5.44 -10.69 0.68
N GLU A 72 -4.39 -10.12 0.14
CA GLU A 72 -4.00 -10.19 -1.26
C GLU A 72 -2.47 -10.16 -1.34
N MET A 73 -1.87 -11.25 -1.80
CA MET A 73 -0.41 -11.41 -1.80
C MET A 73 0.30 -10.34 -2.62
N SER A 74 -0.27 -9.94 -3.76
CA SER A 74 0.30 -8.93 -4.64
C SER A 74 0.48 -7.56 -4.00
N ARG A 75 -0.23 -7.27 -2.90
CA ARG A 75 -0.14 -6.00 -2.17
C ARG A 75 0.93 -5.96 -1.09
N LEU A 76 1.58 -7.07 -0.78
CA LEU A 76 2.70 -7.11 0.17
C LEU A 76 3.88 -6.27 -0.30
N ALA A 77 4.11 -6.22 -1.61
CA ALA A 77 5.16 -5.42 -2.22
C ALA A 77 4.59 -4.24 -3.00
N ARG A 78 5.31 -3.10 -3.05
CA ARG A 78 4.91 -1.89 -3.80
C ARG A 78 5.50 -1.84 -5.21
N SER A 79 6.45 -2.71 -5.51
CA SER A 79 7.09 -2.81 -6.81
C SER A 79 7.30 -4.27 -7.19
N CYS A 80 7.33 -4.54 -8.49
CA CYS A 80 7.67 -5.87 -9.00
C CYS A 80 9.06 -6.33 -8.51
N LYS A 81 10.00 -5.41 -8.34
CA LYS A 81 11.33 -5.72 -7.81
C LYS A 81 11.26 -6.29 -6.39
N ASP A 82 10.53 -5.61 -5.49
CA ASP A 82 10.35 -6.06 -4.10
C ASP A 82 9.58 -7.37 -4.05
N TRP A 83 8.56 -7.52 -4.91
CA TRP A 83 7.76 -8.73 -5.03
C TRP A 83 8.62 -9.94 -5.43
N HIS A 84 9.43 -9.80 -6.47
CA HIS A 84 10.31 -10.87 -6.94
C HIS A 84 11.38 -11.23 -5.90
N ALA A 85 11.95 -10.24 -5.22
CA ALA A 85 12.89 -10.48 -4.13
C ALA A 85 12.25 -11.28 -2.98
N LEU A 86 11.00 -10.93 -2.60
CA LEU A 86 10.24 -11.69 -1.61
C LEU A 86 10.03 -13.14 -2.07
N LEU A 87 9.58 -13.36 -3.31
CA LEU A 87 9.34 -14.70 -3.85
C LEU A 87 10.63 -15.55 -3.89
N GLU A 88 11.77 -14.93 -4.21
CA GLU A 88 13.06 -15.65 -4.19
C GLU A 88 13.44 -16.08 -2.78
N LEU A 89 13.35 -15.19 -1.80
CA LEU A 89 13.60 -15.54 -0.40
C LEU A 89 12.66 -16.64 0.08
N CYS A 90 11.36 -16.53 -0.21
CA CYS A 90 10.39 -17.55 0.16
C CYS A 90 10.70 -18.91 -0.50
N ALA A 91 11.17 -18.93 -1.75
CA ALA A 91 11.56 -20.17 -2.42
C ALA A 91 12.80 -20.80 -1.78
N ILE A 92 13.82 -20.00 -1.40
CA ILE A 92 15.05 -20.47 -0.76
C ILE A 92 14.76 -21.07 0.63
N TYR A 93 13.97 -20.36 1.45
CA TYR A 93 13.68 -20.73 2.84
C TYR A 93 12.42 -21.57 3.00
N ARG A 94 11.78 -22.00 1.87
CA ARG A 94 10.55 -22.80 1.85
C ARG A 94 9.39 -22.16 2.63
N THR A 95 9.33 -20.85 2.63
CA THR A 95 8.24 -20.08 3.22
C THR A 95 7.02 -20.12 2.29
N LEU A 96 5.89 -20.57 2.78
CA LEU A 96 4.64 -20.60 2.04
C LEU A 96 3.97 -19.22 2.04
N LEU A 97 3.17 -18.96 1.01
CA LEU A 97 2.34 -17.77 0.90
C LEU A 97 0.87 -18.18 0.83
N ALA A 98 -0.02 -17.45 1.52
CA ALA A 98 -1.44 -17.72 1.44
C ALA A 98 -2.29 -16.44 1.44
N ASP A 99 -3.28 -16.39 0.55
CA ASP A 99 -4.30 -15.34 0.49
C ASP A 99 -5.72 -15.96 0.47
N ALA A 100 -6.71 -15.14 0.14
CA ALA A 100 -8.09 -15.59 0.04
C ALA A 100 -8.28 -16.69 -1.04
N ASP A 101 -7.46 -16.66 -2.09
CA ASP A 101 -7.59 -17.53 -3.26
C ASP A 101 -6.91 -18.88 -3.05
N GLY A 102 -5.85 -18.96 -2.20
CA GLY A 102 -5.15 -20.22 -2.01
C GLY A 102 -3.90 -20.17 -1.15
N LEU A 103 -3.22 -21.31 -1.14
CA LEU A 103 -1.90 -21.55 -0.55
C LEU A 103 -0.92 -21.82 -1.69
N TYR A 104 0.22 -21.16 -1.65
CA TYR A 104 1.24 -21.19 -2.70
C TYR A 104 2.60 -21.54 -2.14
N ASP A 105 3.33 -22.38 -2.84
CA ASP A 105 4.73 -22.70 -2.59
C ASP A 105 5.60 -22.03 -3.67
N PRO A 106 6.32 -20.94 -3.37
CA PRO A 106 7.17 -20.27 -4.36
C PRO A 106 8.32 -21.10 -4.91
N SER A 107 8.63 -22.25 -4.30
CA SER A 107 9.62 -23.21 -4.82
C SER A 107 9.06 -24.03 -5.98
N GLN A 108 7.72 -24.12 -6.11
CA GLN A 108 7.06 -24.84 -7.19
C GLN A 108 6.87 -23.92 -8.40
N TYR A 109 7.17 -24.45 -9.58
CA TYR A 109 7.14 -23.66 -10.83
C TYR A 109 5.77 -23.04 -11.12
N ASN A 110 4.69 -23.80 -10.98
CA ASN A 110 3.34 -23.32 -11.28
C ASN A 110 2.89 -22.24 -10.31
N ASP A 111 3.14 -22.41 -9.02
CA ASP A 111 2.80 -21.43 -7.99
C ASP A 111 3.62 -20.15 -8.16
N ARG A 112 4.92 -20.30 -8.46
CA ARG A 112 5.78 -19.16 -8.75
C ARG A 112 5.34 -18.37 -9.97
N LEU A 113 4.91 -19.06 -11.04
CA LEU A 113 4.36 -18.42 -12.22
C LEU A 113 3.07 -17.64 -11.89
N LEU A 114 2.15 -18.27 -11.16
CA LEU A 114 0.89 -17.64 -10.75
C LEU A 114 1.13 -16.41 -9.86
N LEU A 115 2.02 -16.51 -8.88
CA LEU A 115 2.41 -15.40 -8.01
C LEU A 115 3.08 -14.25 -8.81
N GLY A 116 3.92 -14.58 -9.79
CA GLY A 116 4.51 -13.62 -10.71
C GLY A 116 3.46 -12.85 -11.50
N LEU A 117 2.47 -13.55 -12.05
CA LEU A 117 1.34 -12.93 -12.75
C LEU A 117 0.50 -12.04 -11.82
N LYS A 118 0.18 -12.51 -10.61
CA LYS A 118 -0.55 -11.70 -9.62
C LYS A 118 0.19 -10.39 -9.32
N GLY A 119 1.51 -10.42 -9.15
CA GLY A 119 2.32 -9.22 -8.91
C GLY A 119 2.31 -8.23 -10.07
N THR A 120 2.48 -8.71 -11.29
CA THR A 120 2.47 -7.85 -12.50
C THR A 120 1.10 -7.26 -12.78
N MET A 121 0.02 -8.00 -12.58
CA MET A 121 -1.35 -7.49 -12.73
C MET A 121 -1.65 -6.37 -11.73
N SER A 122 -1.27 -6.52 -10.48
CA SER A 122 -1.45 -5.49 -9.46
C SER A 122 -0.71 -4.19 -9.81
N GLU A 123 0.49 -4.27 -10.35
CA GLU A 123 1.23 -3.09 -10.82
C GLU A 123 0.56 -2.42 -12.03
N ALA A 124 0.07 -3.21 -12.99
CA ALA A 124 -0.66 -2.72 -14.15
C ALA A 124 -1.95 -1.99 -13.74
N GLU A 125 -2.70 -2.52 -12.79
CA GLU A 125 -3.91 -1.88 -12.24
C GLU A 125 -3.58 -0.52 -11.60
N LEU A 126 -2.51 -0.43 -10.80
CA LEU A 126 -2.05 0.83 -10.22
C LEU A 126 -1.62 1.84 -11.30
N HIS A 127 -0.98 1.39 -12.38
CA HIS A 127 -0.58 2.24 -13.49
C HIS A 127 -1.81 2.79 -14.24
N ILE A 128 -2.80 1.95 -14.49
CA ILE A 128 -4.05 2.36 -15.14
C ILE A 128 -4.80 3.36 -14.24
N LEU A 129 -4.87 3.12 -12.94
CA LEU A 129 -5.50 4.03 -11.98
C LEU A 129 -4.81 5.40 -11.97
N LYS A 130 -3.48 5.44 -11.90
CA LYS A 130 -2.69 6.68 -11.96
C LYS A 130 -2.96 7.44 -13.25
N SER A 131 -2.97 6.76 -14.39
CA SER A 131 -3.25 7.35 -15.69
C SER A 131 -4.66 7.97 -15.74
N ARG A 132 -5.67 7.27 -15.25
CA ARG A 132 -7.05 7.78 -15.16
C ARG A 132 -7.17 9.00 -14.25
N LEU A 133 -6.48 8.99 -13.10
CA LEU A 133 -6.45 10.14 -12.19
C LEU A 133 -5.79 11.35 -12.82
N GLN A 134 -4.64 11.18 -13.49
CA GLN A 134 -3.96 12.25 -14.21
C GLN A 134 -4.84 12.83 -15.32
N GLN A 135 -5.50 11.98 -16.09
CA GLN A 135 -6.40 12.42 -17.14
C GLN A 135 -7.63 13.16 -16.58
N GLY A 136 -8.17 12.70 -15.46
CA GLY A 136 -9.24 13.40 -14.73
C GLY A 136 -8.81 14.79 -14.25
N MET A 137 -7.61 14.91 -13.69
CA MET A 137 -7.02 16.21 -13.29
C MET A 137 -6.82 17.13 -14.49
N TRP A 138 -6.31 16.61 -15.60
CA TRP A 138 -6.09 17.36 -16.84
C TRP A 138 -7.39 17.89 -17.41
N ASN A 139 -8.43 17.05 -17.50
CA ASN A 139 -9.77 17.44 -17.95
C ASN A 139 -10.39 18.52 -17.07
N LYS A 140 -10.20 18.45 -15.76
CA LYS A 140 -10.68 19.48 -14.81
C LYS A 140 -9.90 20.79 -14.97
N ALA A 141 -8.57 20.72 -15.14
CA ALA A 141 -7.74 21.89 -15.40
C ALA A 141 -8.14 22.59 -16.71
N GLN A 142 -8.44 21.85 -17.78
CA GLN A 142 -8.92 22.42 -19.04
C GLN A 142 -10.27 23.14 -18.91
N ARG A 143 -11.12 22.73 -17.97
CA ARG A 143 -12.40 23.41 -17.65
C ARG A 143 -12.25 24.57 -16.68
N GLY A 144 -11.01 24.89 -16.25
CA GLY A 144 -10.74 25.93 -15.26
C GLY A 144 -11.11 25.54 -13.82
N GLU A 145 -11.42 24.25 -13.57
CA GLU A 145 -11.71 23.75 -12.23
C GLU A 145 -10.40 23.53 -11.47
N VAL A 146 -10.14 24.38 -10.47
CA VAL A 146 -8.94 24.24 -9.62
C VAL A 146 -9.18 23.20 -8.54
N LEU A 147 -8.33 22.18 -8.50
CA LEU A 147 -8.48 21.00 -7.66
C LEU A 147 -7.52 20.94 -6.48
N ASN A 148 -6.47 21.73 -6.49
CA ASN A 148 -5.38 21.61 -5.55
C ASN A 148 -5.51 22.60 -4.38
N HIS A 149 -4.73 22.34 -3.33
CA HIS A 149 -4.52 23.30 -2.26
C HIS A 149 -3.98 24.61 -2.83
N ALA A 150 -4.35 25.71 -2.18
CA ALA A 150 -3.82 27.02 -2.55
C ALA A 150 -2.27 26.96 -2.58
N PRO A 151 -1.62 27.53 -3.62
CA PRO A 151 -0.18 27.69 -3.60
C PRO A 151 0.27 28.52 -2.39
N LEU A 152 1.52 28.38 -2.00
CA LEU A 152 2.11 29.23 -0.94
C LEU A 152 1.88 30.72 -1.26
N GLY A 153 1.33 31.43 -0.30
CA GLY A 153 1.00 32.85 -0.45
C GLY A 153 -0.38 33.16 -1.02
N TYR A 154 -1.20 32.12 -1.25
CA TYR A 154 -2.58 32.28 -1.69
C TYR A 154 -3.55 31.55 -0.75
N VAL A 155 -4.75 32.10 -0.59
CA VAL A 155 -5.86 31.48 0.15
C VAL A 155 -7.05 31.28 -0.80
N ARG A 156 -7.86 30.27 -0.49
CA ARG A 156 -9.08 30.00 -1.26
C ARG A 156 -10.24 30.76 -0.66
N THR A 157 -10.94 31.55 -1.49
CA THR A 157 -12.17 32.25 -1.09
C THR A 157 -13.34 31.27 -0.93
N GLN A 158 -14.44 31.74 -0.34
CA GLN A 158 -15.67 30.95 -0.27
C GLN A 158 -16.28 30.68 -1.65
N SER A 159 -16.01 31.54 -2.65
CA SER A 159 -16.41 31.33 -4.05
C SER A 159 -15.54 30.26 -4.75
N GLY A 160 -14.43 29.85 -4.14
CA GLY A 160 -13.53 28.85 -4.71
C GLY A 160 -12.33 29.43 -5.46
N ASP A 161 -12.23 30.74 -5.60
CA ASP A 161 -11.13 31.43 -6.29
C ASP A 161 -9.89 31.52 -5.39
N PHE A 162 -8.70 31.60 -6.02
CA PHE A 162 -7.48 31.88 -5.29
C PHE A 162 -7.17 33.36 -5.27
N VAL A 163 -6.99 33.92 -4.08
CA VAL A 163 -6.55 35.30 -3.85
C VAL A 163 -5.25 35.29 -3.05
N ILE A 164 -4.45 36.35 -3.18
CA ILE A 164 -3.23 36.48 -2.38
C ILE A 164 -3.61 36.51 -0.90
N ASP A 165 -2.84 35.79 -0.08
CA ASP A 165 -3.04 35.74 1.37
C ASP A 165 -3.06 37.15 1.94
N PRO A 166 -4.10 37.55 2.69
CA PRO A 166 -4.19 38.90 3.27
C PRO A 166 -3.13 39.21 4.33
N ASP A 167 -2.43 38.18 4.85
CA ASP A 167 -1.38 38.38 5.84
C ASP A 167 -0.15 39.04 5.21
N ALA A 168 0.21 40.24 5.74
CA ALA A 168 1.34 41.02 5.28
C ALA A 168 2.69 40.29 5.45
N GLN A 169 2.83 39.42 6.46
CA GLN A 169 4.05 38.62 6.67
C GLN A 169 4.22 37.57 5.58
N VAL A 170 3.12 36.90 5.22
CA VAL A 170 3.11 35.91 4.13
C VAL A 170 3.45 36.60 2.80
N GLN A 171 2.86 37.75 2.53
CA GLN A 171 3.16 38.52 1.32
C GLN A 171 4.62 38.99 1.25
N ALA A 172 5.21 39.39 2.37
CA ALA A 172 6.61 39.80 2.41
C ALA A 172 7.56 38.62 2.07
N VAL A 173 7.26 37.42 2.58
CA VAL A 173 8.06 36.21 2.29
C VAL A 173 7.92 35.76 0.84
N VAL A 174 6.73 35.90 0.24
CA VAL A 174 6.47 35.45 -1.15
C VAL A 174 7.10 36.40 -2.17
N ARG A 175 7.30 37.69 -1.78
CA ARG A 175 7.89 38.71 -2.65
C ARG A 175 9.42 38.85 -2.53
N SER A 176 10.03 38.22 -1.51
CA SER A 176 11.48 38.16 -1.32
C SER A 176 12.13 37.08 -2.18
#